data_f29d95a820e43ea898eb0002b61f4a82
#
_entry.id   f29d95a820e43ea898eb0002b61f4a82
#
_cell.length_a   1.000
_cell.length_b   1.000
_cell.length_c   1.000
_cell.angle_alpha   90.00
_cell.angle_beta   90.00
_cell.angle_gamma   90.00
#
_symmetry.space_group_name_H-M   'P 1'
#
loop_
_entity.id
_entity.type
_entity.pdbx_description
1 polymer ?
#
loop_
_entity_poly.entity_id
_entity_poly.type
_entity_poly.pdbx_seq_one_letter_code
_entity_poly.pdbx_strand_id
1 'polypeptide(L)'
;VNSKANNWRFLCCGIAILAFVSGCGNADNSSAGFVRFDDGTPVRSGSVEFRSVADGSRYASRIGTDGSFTLTDQDGEPRCPPGEYEIVVVQIVLTEDLAADAHQHGGTVPRRYADYYTSGLTTTRGVADTTPLLVTLATGDE
;
A
#
# COMPACT_ATOMS: atom_id res chain seq x y z
N VAL A 1 -61.78 -54.85 26.13
CA VAL A 1 -60.38 -55.21 26.16
C VAL A 1 -59.56 -53.99 25.79
N ASN A 2 -58.72 -53.51 26.75
CA ASN A 2 -58.02 -52.24 26.76
C ASN A 2 -56.85 -52.23 25.78
N SER A 3 -56.78 -51.19 25.01
CA SER A 3 -55.55 -50.80 24.31
C SER A 3 -55.10 -49.39 24.77
N LYS A 4 -54.05 -49.37 25.54
CA LYS A 4 -53.39 -48.12 25.97
C LYS A 4 -52.46 -47.60 24.87
N ALA A 5 -52.79 -46.45 24.31
CA ALA A 5 -51.92 -45.71 23.42
C ALA A 5 -50.80 -45.03 24.22
N ASN A 6 -49.57 -45.40 23.95
CA ASN A 6 -48.40 -44.70 24.47
C ASN A 6 -48.01 -43.58 23.53
N ASN A 7 -48.26 -42.35 23.95
CA ASN A 7 -47.75 -41.14 23.32
C ASN A 7 -46.25 -40.92 23.70
N TRP A 8 -45.35 -41.32 22.81
CA TRP A 8 -43.93 -40.95 22.95
C TRP A 8 -43.69 -39.65 22.22
N ARG A 9 -43.72 -38.61 22.96
CA ARG A 9 -43.27 -37.28 22.44
C ARG A 9 -41.75 -37.26 22.42
N PHE A 10 -41.15 -37.46 21.25
CA PHE A 10 -39.76 -37.18 21.05
C PHE A 10 -39.55 -35.66 21.03
N LEU A 11 -38.94 -35.19 22.12
CA LEU A 11 -38.43 -33.80 22.26
C LEU A 11 -37.11 -33.73 21.50
N CYS A 12 -37.15 -33.31 20.24
CA CYS A 12 -35.94 -32.99 19.49
C CYS A 12 -35.36 -31.67 20.03
N CYS A 13 -34.37 -31.80 20.91
CA CYS A 13 -33.53 -30.71 21.31
C CYS A 13 -32.58 -30.36 20.16
N GLY A 14 -32.98 -29.40 19.34
CA GLY A 14 -32.12 -28.86 18.29
C GLY A 14 -31.01 -28.01 18.91
N ILE A 15 -29.83 -28.58 19.00
CA ILE A 15 -28.61 -27.82 19.32
C ILE A 15 -28.22 -27.02 18.07
N ALA A 16 -28.60 -25.75 18.05
CA ALA A 16 -28.08 -24.80 17.06
C ALA A 16 -26.62 -24.50 17.40
N ILE A 17 -25.69 -25.14 16.70
CA ILE A 17 -24.27 -24.78 16.73
C ILE A 17 -24.12 -23.49 15.95
N LEU A 18 -24.07 -22.35 16.66
CA LEU A 18 -23.58 -21.10 16.09
C LEU A 18 -22.06 -21.25 15.87
N ALA A 19 -21.69 -21.58 14.64
CA ALA A 19 -20.31 -21.44 14.19
C ALA A 19 -19.98 -19.94 14.12
N PHE A 20 -19.35 -19.43 15.15
CA PHE A 20 -18.65 -18.13 15.09
C PHE A 20 -17.47 -18.32 14.13
N VAL A 21 -17.67 -17.93 12.89
CA VAL A 21 -16.56 -17.69 11.96
C VAL A 21 -15.88 -16.43 12.47
N SER A 22 -14.92 -16.60 13.37
CA SER A 22 -13.94 -15.56 13.67
C SER A 22 -13.11 -15.35 12.41
N GLY A 23 -13.58 -14.49 11.53
CA GLY A 23 -12.75 -13.94 10.48
C GLY A 23 -11.61 -13.19 11.17
N CYS A 24 -10.45 -13.81 11.30
CA CYS A 24 -9.20 -13.09 11.47
C CYS A 24 -9.02 -12.26 10.21
N GLY A 25 -9.63 -11.07 10.17
CA GLY A 25 -9.19 -10.03 9.28
C GLY A 25 -7.79 -9.68 9.72
N ASN A 26 -6.77 -10.12 8.99
CA ASN A 26 -5.48 -9.49 9.07
C ASN A 26 -5.75 -8.01 8.85
N ALA A 27 -5.43 -7.18 9.84
CA ALA A 27 -5.38 -5.75 9.64
C ALA A 27 -4.21 -5.52 8.68
N ASP A 28 -4.51 -5.55 7.38
CA ASP A 28 -3.50 -5.30 6.36
C ASP A 28 -3.08 -3.84 6.50
N ASN A 29 -1.77 -3.64 6.66
CA ASN A 29 -1.20 -2.30 6.66
C ASN A 29 -1.59 -1.60 5.35
N SER A 30 -1.90 -0.31 5.44
CA SER A 30 -2.16 0.47 4.23
C SER A 30 -0.96 0.40 3.29
N SER A 31 -1.19 -0.07 2.07
CA SER A 31 -0.22 -0.02 0.96
C SER A 31 -0.35 1.25 0.12
N ALA A 32 -1.39 2.05 0.38
CA ALA A 32 -1.67 3.29 -0.33
C ALA A 32 -0.90 4.48 0.26
N GLY A 33 -0.57 5.44 -0.59
CA GLY A 33 0.14 6.63 -0.17
C GLY A 33 0.22 7.71 -1.24
N PHE A 34 1.05 8.72 -0.95
CA PHE A 34 1.29 9.86 -1.84
C PHE A 34 2.77 10.19 -1.90
N VAL A 35 3.23 10.59 -3.10
CA VAL A 35 4.54 11.21 -3.31
C VAL A 35 4.32 12.69 -3.60
N ARG A 36 4.97 13.54 -2.80
CA ARG A 36 4.87 15.00 -2.92
C ARG A 36 6.24 15.65 -2.75
N PHE A 37 6.39 16.82 -3.29
CA PHE A 37 7.49 17.70 -2.94
C PHE A 37 7.25 18.36 -1.58
N ASP A 38 8.29 18.92 -0.99
CA ASP A 38 8.26 19.63 0.30
C ASP A 38 7.40 20.90 0.28
N ASP A 39 7.14 21.47 -0.90
CA ASP A 39 6.17 22.55 -1.10
C ASP A 39 4.70 22.07 -1.18
N GLY A 40 4.47 20.77 -1.05
CA GLY A 40 3.16 20.14 -1.14
C GLY A 40 2.70 19.77 -2.55
N THR A 41 3.46 20.14 -3.58
CA THR A 41 3.12 19.81 -4.98
C THR A 41 3.21 18.29 -5.22
N PRO A 42 2.22 17.63 -5.84
CA PRO A 42 2.29 16.21 -6.11
C PRO A 42 3.30 15.87 -7.21
N VAL A 43 4.02 14.76 -7.06
CA VAL A 43 4.73 14.13 -8.17
C VAL A 43 3.70 13.46 -9.07
N ARG A 44 3.64 13.86 -10.35
CA ARG A 44 2.52 13.51 -11.24
C ARG A 44 2.78 12.31 -12.15
N SER A 45 3.98 11.76 -12.13
CA SER A 45 4.34 10.62 -12.98
C SER A 45 5.56 9.90 -12.43
N GLY A 46 5.79 8.69 -12.89
CA GLY A 46 6.94 7.87 -12.51
C GLY A 46 6.53 6.63 -11.71
N SER A 47 7.46 6.14 -10.93
CA SER A 47 7.27 4.99 -10.05
C SER A 47 7.92 5.22 -8.70
N VAL A 48 7.38 4.59 -7.68
CA VAL A 48 7.94 4.52 -6.34
C VAL A 48 8.18 3.06 -5.99
N GLU A 49 9.32 2.77 -5.38
CA GLU A 49 9.66 1.44 -4.90
C GLU A 49 10.17 1.51 -3.46
N PHE A 50 9.66 0.61 -2.62
CA PHE A 50 10.07 0.40 -1.24
C PHE A 50 10.83 -0.91 -1.16
N ARG A 51 12.04 -0.88 -0.64
CA ARG A 51 12.87 -2.05 -0.38
C ARG A 51 12.94 -2.30 1.12
N SER A 52 12.50 -3.47 1.56
CA SER A 52 12.63 -3.90 2.96
C SER A 52 14.10 -4.00 3.35
N VAL A 53 14.46 -3.36 4.45
CA VAL A 53 15.83 -3.42 5.01
C VAL A 53 16.14 -4.81 5.57
N ALA A 54 15.11 -5.52 6.06
CA ALA A 54 15.27 -6.80 6.72
C ALA A 54 15.62 -7.95 5.77
N ASP A 55 14.97 -8.00 4.59
CA ASP A 55 15.05 -9.14 3.68
C ASP A 55 15.22 -8.75 2.20
N GLY A 56 15.25 -7.47 1.89
CA GLY A 56 15.36 -6.97 0.52
C GLY A 56 14.12 -7.11 -0.34
N SER A 57 12.99 -7.54 0.23
CA SER A 57 11.71 -7.61 -0.50
C SER A 57 11.33 -6.25 -1.06
N ARG A 58 10.72 -6.23 -2.24
CA ARG A 58 10.36 -4.99 -2.95
C ARG A 58 8.87 -4.88 -3.15
N TYR A 59 8.38 -3.66 -2.96
CA TYR A 59 7.00 -3.27 -3.15
C TYR A 59 6.99 -2.02 -4.01
N ALA A 60 6.30 -2.03 -5.12
CA ALA A 60 6.39 -0.96 -6.10
C ALA A 60 5.00 -0.52 -6.59
N SER A 61 4.95 0.71 -7.10
CA SER A 61 3.75 1.26 -7.74
C SER A 61 4.11 2.30 -8.78
N ARG A 62 3.22 2.50 -9.75
CA ARG A 62 3.20 3.72 -10.55
C ARG A 62 2.62 4.86 -9.72
N ILE A 63 3.06 6.08 -10.00
CA ILE A 63 2.57 7.30 -9.37
C ILE A 63 1.49 7.89 -10.28
N GLY A 64 0.32 8.15 -9.69
CA GLY A 64 -0.79 8.83 -10.35
C GLY A 64 -0.55 10.33 -10.53
N THR A 65 -1.40 10.99 -11.33
CA THR A 65 -1.29 12.43 -11.62
C THR A 65 -1.53 13.34 -10.41
N ASP A 66 -2.10 12.80 -9.35
CA ASP A 66 -2.30 13.46 -8.05
C ASP A 66 -1.24 13.09 -7.00
N GLY A 67 -0.22 12.32 -7.42
CA GLY A 67 0.84 11.81 -6.57
C GLY A 67 0.47 10.53 -5.82
N SER A 68 -0.72 10.00 -5.98
CA SER A 68 -1.18 8.78 -5.31
C SER A 68 -0.47 7.53 -5.84
N PHE A 69 -0.32 6.53 -4.96
CA PHE A 69 0.19 5.22 -5.31
C PHE A 69 -0.42 4.13 -4.43
N THR A 70 -0.34 2.89 -4.89
CA THR A 70 -0.67 1.70 -4.08
C THR A 70 0.42 0.66 -4.31
N LEU A 71 1.25 0.40 -3.30
CA LEU A 71 2.32 -0.58 -3.39
C LEU A 71 1.77 -1.98 -3.60
N THR A 72 2.38 -2.71 -4.50
CA THR A 72 2.13 -4.13 -4.73
C THR A 72 3.41 -4.92 -4.59
N ASP A 73 3.29 -6.17 -4.19
CA ASP A 73 4.39 -7.12 -4.21
C ASP A 73 4.63 -7.67 -5.63
N GLN A 74 5.51 -8.67 -5.74
CA GLN A 74 5.87 -9.28 -7.04
C GLN A 74 4.71 -10.06 -7.68
N ASP A 75 3.73 -10.48 -6.90
CA ASP A 75 2.54 -11.18 -7.36
C ASP A 75 1.41 -10.20 -7.75
N GLY A 76 1.63 -8.89 -7.55
CA GLY A 76 0.68 -7.83 -7.85
C GLY A 76 -0.34 -7.59 -6.74
N GLU A 77 -0.16 -8.20 -5.58
CA GLU A 77 -1.06 -8.02 -4.43
C GLU A 77 -0.74 -6.74 -3.67
N PRO A 78 -1.75 -5.91 -3.34
CA PRO A 78 -1.55 -4.69 -2.55
C PRO A 78 -0.97 -5.01 -1.18
N ARG A 79 0.24 -4.49 -0.87
CA ARG A 79 0.96 -4.92 0.32
C ARG A 79 2.02 -3.93 0.76
N CYS A 80 2.14 -3.71 2.08
CA CYS A 80 3.26 -3.05 2.73
C CYS A 80 3.39 -3.58 4.17
N PRO A 81 4.06 -4.72 4.39
CA PRO A 81 4.21 -5.32 5.71
C PRO A 81 4.87 -4.39 6.73
N PRO A 82 4.76 -4.67 8.03
CA PRO A 82 5.51 -3.96 9.05
C PRO A 82 7.00 -4.12 8.84
N GLY A 83 7.77 -3.04 9.05
CA GLY A 83 9.23 -3.06 8.90
C GLY A 83 9.81 -1.71 8.53
N GLU A 84 11.11 -1.70 8.31
CA GLU A 84 11.86 -0.55 7.83
C GLU A 84 12.11 -0.67 6.33
N TYR A 85 12.00 0.44 5.63
CA TYR A 85 12.11 0.51 4.18
C TYR A 85 13.02 1.64 3.74
N GLU A 86 13.81 1.36 2.71
CA GLU A 86 14.47 2.35 1.86
C GLU A 86 13.59 2.60 0.63
N ILE A 87 13.54 3.85 0.16
CA ILE A 87 12.62 4.25 -0.88
C ILE A 87 13.38 4.89 -2.04
N VAL A 88 12.97 4.56 -3.25
CA VAL A 88 13.39 5.27 -4.45
C VAL A 88 12.17 5.78 -5.22
N VAL A 89 12.34 6.91 -5.88
CA VAL A 89 11.34 7.52 -6.76
C VAL A 89 11.99 7.79 -8.11
N VAL A 90 11.49 7.15 -9.15
CA VAL A 90 12.01 7.26 -10.50
C VAL A 90 10.99 7.95 -11.39
N GLN A 91 11.38 9.06 -12.02
CA GLN A 91 10.59 9.74 -13.02
C GLN A 91 11.34 9.70 -14.35
N ILE A 92 10.71 9.09 -15.36
CA ILE A 92 11.22 9.12 -16.74
C ILE A 92 10.49 10.24 -17.46
N VAL A 93 11.22 11.30 -17.80
CA VAL A 93 10.70 12.40 -18.59
C VAL A 93 11.14 12.17 -20.03
N LEU A 94 10.19 11.91 -20.92
CA LEU A 94 10.48 11.82 -22.36
C LEU A 94 10.69 13.23 -22.90
N THR A 95 11.79 13.46 -23.61
CA THR A 95 12.17 14.79 -24.12
C THR A 95 11.15 15.39 -25.11
N GLU A 96 10.33 14.56 -25.73
CA GLU A 96 9.25 15.00 -26.62
C GLU A 96 8.10 15.67 -25.84
N ASP A 97 7.87 15.23 -24.62
CA ASP A 97 6.83 15.81 -23.74
C ASP A 97 7.25 17.16 -23.13
N LEU A 98 8.56 17.42 -23.06
CA LEU A 98 9.09 18.68 -22.54
C LEU A 98 8.72 19.91 -23.39
N ALA A 99 8.51 19.70 -24.69
CA ALA A 99 8.20 20.80 -25.61
C ALA A 99 6.73 21.23 -25.59
N ALA A 100 5.82 20.28 -25.27
CA ALA A 100 4.37 20.53 -25.29
C ALA A 100 3.81 20.97 -23.93
N ASP A 101 4.42 20.52 -22.84
CA ASP A 101 3.86 20.60 -21.49
C ASP A 101 4.71 21.39 -20.48
N ALA A 102 5.75 22.09 -20.93
CA ALA A 102 6.68 22.84 -20.06
C ALA A 102 6.02 23.87 -19.12
N HIS A 103 4.71 24.07 -19.23
CA HIS A 103 3.96 25.02 -18.41
C HIS A 103 3.00 24.39 -17.39
N GLN A 104 2.91 23.05 -17.29
CA GLN A 104 1.93 22.40 -16.40
C GLN A 104 2.51 21.32 -15.47
N HIS A 105 3.80 21.05 -15.53
CA HIS A 105 4.39 19.99 -14.71
C HIS A 105 4.89 20.57 -13.39
N GLY A 106 4.39 20.00 -12.30
CA GLY A 106 5.06 20.07 -11.01
C GLY A 106 6.52 19.63 -11.18
N GLY A 107 7.38 20.06 -10.27
CA GLY A 107 8.84 19.89 -10.38
C GLY A 107 9.29 18.50 -10.86
N THR A 108 10.43 18.47 -11.51
CA THR A 108 11.09 17.22 -11.90
C THR A 108 11.68 16.55 -10.66
N VAL A 109 11.51 15.24 -10.54
CA VAL A 109 12.12 14.48 -9.44
C VAL A 109 13.64 14.48 -9.59
N PRO A 110 14.39 15.00 -8.60
CA PRO A 110 15.85 14.98 -8.62
C PRO A 110 16.41 13.57 -8.78
N ARG A 111 17.46 13.43 -9.59
CA ARG A 111 18.06 12.12 -9.92
C ARG A 111 18.53 11.33 -8.70
N ARG A 112 18.93 12.01 -7.63
CA ARG A 112 19.36 11.35 -6.38
C ARG A 112 18.32 10.38 -5.84
N TYR A 113 17.04 10.64 -6.06
CA TYR A 113 15.95 9.77 -5.57
C TYR A 113 15.76 8.48 -6.37
N ALA A 114 16.42 8.35 -7.52
CA ALA A 114 16.33 7.17 -8.37
C ALA A 114 17.25 6.01 -7.94
N ASP A 115 18.08 6.21 -6.92
CA ASP A 115 19.05 5.22 -6.46
C ASP A 115 19.00 5.11 -4.94
N TYR A 116 19.00 3.90 -4.40
CA TYR A 116 18.96 3.63 -2.97
C TYR A 116 20.16 4.20 -2.19
N TYR A 117 21.35 4.29 -2.82
CA TYR A 117 22.55 4.84 -2.19
C TYR A 117 22.51 6.36 -2.04
N THR A 118 21.72 7.03 -2.85
CA THR A 118 21.66 8.50 -2.89
C THR A 118 20.31 9.07 -2.46
N SER A 119 19.26 8.26 -2.46
CA SER A 119 17.90 8.68 -2.15
C SER A 119 17.77 9.25 -0.74
N GLY A 120 18.33 8.57 0.24
CA GLY A 120 18.19 8.96 1.65
C GLY A 120 16.73 8.89 2.19
N LEU A 121 15.78 8.43 1.37
CA LEU A 121 14.38 8.29 1.79
C LEU A 121 14.19 6.97 2.54
N THR A 122 13.63 7.07 3.73
CA THR A 122 13.32 5.90 4.56
C THR A 122 11.95 6.05 5.20
N THR A 123 11.34 4.94 5.57
CA THR A 123 10.12 4.91 6.40
C THR A 123 10.07 3.66 7.25
N THR A 124 9.32 3.73 8.34
CA THR A 124 9.03 2.58 9.19
C THR A 124 7.52 2.36 9.24
N ARG A 125 7.09 1.11 9.02
CA ARG A 125 5.69 0.69 9.18
C ARG A 125 5.53 -0.11 10.46
N GLY A 126 4.61 0.32 11.31
CA GLY A 126 4.21 -0.41 12.50
C GLY A 126 3.28 -1.58 12.17
N VAL A 127 3.08 -2.46 13.14
CA VAL A 127 2.07 -3.54 13.04
C VAL A 127 0.68 -2.91 13.01
N ALA A 128 -0.14 -3.33 12.03
CA ALA A 128 -1.51 -2.82 11.82
C ALA A 128 -1.60 -1.30 11.59
N ASP A 129 -0.54 -0.70 11.03
CA ASP A 129 -0.54 0.72 10.67
C ASP A 129 -1.37 0.94 9.40
N THR A 130 -2.51 1.60 9.55
CA THR A 130 -3.45 1.89 8.45
C THR A 130 -3.30 3.30 7.89
N THR A 131 -2.35 4.10 8.40
CA THR A 131 -2.13 5.45 7.86
C THR A 131 -1.56 5.40 6.45
N PRO A 132 -2.00 6.30 5.54
CA PRO A 132 -1.43 6.40 4.22
C PRO A 132 0.07 6.70 4.29
N LEU A 133 0.84 6.09 3.41
CA LEU A 133 2.27 6.35 3.26
C LEU A 133 2.48 7.75 2.68
N LEU A 134 3.41 8.50 3.23
CA LEU A 134 3.79 9.81 2.70
C LEU A 134 5.28 9.83 2.37
N VAL A 135 5.58 10.05 1.09
CA VAL A 135 6.95 10.23 0.59
C VAL A 135 7.12 11.70 0.20
N THR A 136 8.03 12.39 0.90
CA THR A 136 8.30 13.81 0.65
C THR A 136 9.67 13.98 0.00
N LEU A 137 9.71 14.65 -1.12
CA LEU A 137 10.92 14.96 -1.88
C LEU A 137 11.28 16.43 -1.69
N ALA A 138 12.54 16.71 -1.42
CA ALA A 138 12.99 18.12 -1.41
C ALA A 138 12.99 18.68 -2.84
N THR A 139 12.40 19.87 -2.98
CA THR A 139 12.53 20.70 -4.18
C THR A 139 13.88 21.40 -4.10
N GLY A 140 14.81 21.00 -4.90
CA GLY A 140 16.06 21.75 -5.01
C GLY A 140 17.31 20.91 -4.82
N ASP A 141 18.27 21.33 -5.59
CA ASP A 141 19.69 21.06 -5.69
C ASP A 141 20.08 19.68 -6.26
N GLU A 142 20.44 19.77 -7.53
CA GLU A 142 21.36 18.85 -8.19
C GLU A 142 22.73 18.87 -7.51
#